data_cf958829be9cecb590d4fe718bae1681
#
_entry.id   cf958829be9cecb590d4fe718bae1681
#
_cell.length_a   1.000
_cell.length_b   1.000
_cell.length_c   1.000
_cell.angle_alpha   90.00
_cell.angle_beta   90.00
_cell.angle_gamma   90.00
#
_symmetry.space_group_name_H-M   'P 1'
#
loop_
_entity.id
_entity.type
_entity.pdbx_description
1 polymer ?
#
loop_
_entity_poly.entity_id
_entity_poly.type
_entity_poly.pdbx_seq_one_letter_code
_entity_poly.pdbx_strand_id
1 'polypeptide(L)'
;AGVRGCHASGVISILYPLVKAGVLPINYPLHCFSLTGYSGGGKSMIKDYEENMREELKAPRQYGLSQKHKHLPEIMKVCKLCEEPIVADYVAGMQVTIGFHTHFLQLPCGLPGSVDIDDFHEIYKRCYKGSNIVKISDLTTDETNGLFLNANKDAGKDSLTIYIAGSDDRILVLASFDNLGKGASGAAIECMNIMLGFPAETDLVL
;
A
#
# COMPACT_ATOMS: atom_id res chain seq x y z
N ALA A 1 8.30 14.03 -13.25
CA ALA A 1 8.05 13.02 -12.23
C ALA A 1 7.49 13.72 -10.99
N GLY A 2 6.30 13.36 -10.53
CA GLY A 2 5.72 13.89 -9.30
C GLY A 2 5.87 12.87 -8.17
N VAL A 3 6.19 13.34 -6.97
CA VAL A 3 6.14 12.49 -5.77
C VAL A 3 4.68 12.20 -5.45
N ARG A 4 4.34 10.92 -5.31
CA ARG A 4 2.98 10.46 -5.02
C ARG A 4 2.67 10.64 -3.53
N GLY A 5 1.39 10.81 -3.20
CA GLY A 5 0.96 10.76 -1.81
C GLY A 5 1.10 9.35 -1.22
N CYS A 6 1.24 9.23 0.10
CA CYS A 6 1.49 7.96 0.77
C CYS A 6 0.41 6.90 0.45
N HIS A 7 -0.88 7.24 0.53
CA HIS A 7 -1.96 6.31 0.17
C HIS A 7 -1.86 5.85 -1.29
N ALA A 8 -1.60 6.77 -2.23
CA ALA A 8 -1.46 6.43 -3.64
C ALA A 8 -0.26 5.49 -3.89
N SER A 9 0.84 5.66 -3.15
CA SER A 9 2.01 4.77 -3.25
C SER A 9 1.65 3.32 -2.91
N GLY A 10 0.96 3.09 -1.79
CA GLY A 10 0.52 1.76 -1.39
C GLY A 10 -0.48 1.14 -2.36
N VAL A 11 -1.55 1.88 -2.70
CA VAL A 11 -2.59 1.39 -3.62
C VAL A 11 -2.02 1.04 -4.99
N ILE A 12 -1.18 1.91 -5.56
CA ILE A 12 -0.59 1.67 -6.89
C ILE A 12 0.37 0.48 -6.84
N SER A 13 1.14 0.31 -5.76
CA SER A 13 2.03 -0.85 -5.60
C SER A 13 1.25 -2.18 -5.57
N ILE A 14 0.03 -2.17 -5.04
CA ILE A 14 -0.85 -3.34 -5.07
C ILE A 14 -1.47 -3.54 -6.46
N LEU A 15 -2.03 -2.51 -7.06
CA LEU A 15 -2.88 -2.66 -8.25
C LEU A 15 -2.10 -2.73 -9.57
N TYR A 16 -0.96 -2.04 -9.67
CA TYR A 16 -0.18 -1.99 -10.89
C TYR A 16 0.24 -3.36 -11.43
N PRO A 17 0.72 -4.32 -10.61
CA PRO A 17 1.04 -5.66 -11.10
C PRO A 17 -0.14 -6.37 -11.73
N LEU A 18 -1.32 -6.30 -11.10
CA LEU A 18 -2.53 -6.97 -11.57
C LEU A 18 -3.10 -6.34 -12.85
N VAL A 19 -3.07 -5.00 -12.94
CA VAL A 19 -3.46 -4.28 -14.15
C VAL A 19 -2.50 -4.60 -15.30
N LYS A 20 -1.19 -4.59 -15.04
CA LYS A 20 -0.15 -4.92 -16.03
C LYS A 20 -0.24 -6.37 -16.52
N ALA A 21 -0.61 -7.29 -15.64
CA ALA A 21 -0.84 -8.69 -16.00
C ALA A 21 -2.17 -8.92 -16.72
N GLY A 22 -3.06 -7.92 -16.76
CA GLY A 22 -4.39 -8.04 -17.35
C GLY A 22 -5.36 -8.90 -16.52
N VAL A 23 -5.06 -9.10 -15.23
CA VAL A 23 -5.87 -9.90 -14.30
C VAL A 23 -7.03 -9.11 -13.71
N LEU A 24 -6.81 -7.82 -13.51
CA LEU A 24 -7.81 -6.94 -12.91
C LEU A 24 -8.70 -6.29 -13.98
N PRO A 25 -10.00 -6.66 -14.08
CA PRO A 25 -10.91 -6.01 -15.01
C PRO A 25 -11.11 -4.52 -14.70
N ILE A 26 -11.28 -3.71 -15.74
CA ILE A 26 -11.45 -2.24 -15.60
C ILE A 26 -12.67 -1.84 -14.77
N ASN A 27 -13.66 -2.73 -14.69
CA ASN A 27 -14.91 -2.52 -13.95
C ASN A 27 -14.94 -3.22 -12.59
N TYR A 28 -13.80 -3.78 -12.14
CA TYR A 28 -13.74 -4.44 -10.86
C TYR A 28 -14.07 -3.45 -9.72
N PRO A 29 -15.05 -3.75 -8.86
CA PRO A 29 -15.42 -2.87 -7.74
C PRO A 29 -14.37 -3.01 -6.64
N LEU A 30 -13.38 -2.12 -6.62
CA LEU A 30 -12.31 -2.13 -5.64
C LEU A 30 -12.70 -1.37 -4.38
N HIS A 31 -12.38 -1.95 -3.23
CA HIS A 31 -12.44 -1.34 -1.92
C HIS A 31 -11.07 -1.40 -1.27
N CYS A 32 -10.61 -0.29 -0.71
CA CYS A 32 -9.30 -0.17 -0.11
C CYS A 32 -9.40 0.40 1.30
N PHE A 33 -8.85 -0.30 2.27
CA PHE A 33 -8.65 0.20 3.62
C PHE A 33 -7.20 0.59 3.81
N SER A 34 -6.95 1.74 4.44
CA SER A 34 -5.59 2.12 4.78
C SER A 34 -5.49 2.64 6.21
N LEU A 35 -4.58 2.04 6.98
CA LEU A 35 -4.20 2.49 8.32
C LEU A 35 -2.95 3.34 8.22
N THR A 36 -2.91 4.49 8.91
CA THR A 36 -1.73 5.36 8.93
C THR A 36 -1.49 5.96 10.31
N GLY A 37 -0.22 6.17 10.65
CA GLY A 37 0.17 6.95 11.79
C GLY A 37 -0.19 8.43 11.62
N TYR A 38 -0.34 9.15 12.73
CA TYR A 38 -0.79 10.54 12.75
C TYR A 38 0.20 11.53 12.10
N SER A 39 1.47 11.15 11.97
CA SER A 39 2.47 12.01 11.29
C SER A 39 2.11 12.33 9.84
N GLY A 40 1.33 11.45 9.17
CA GLY A 40 0.83 11.66 7.81
C GLY A 40 -0.12 12.85 7.66
N GLY A 41 -0.76 13.31 8.73
CA GLY A 41 -1.62 14.49 8.77
C GLY A 41 -0.87 15.82 8.91
N GLY A 42 0.48 15.79 8.98
CA GLY A 42 1.33 16.96 9.10
C GLY A 42 1.32 17.61 10.48
N LYS A 43 1.94 18.78 10.58
CA LYS A 43 2.22 19.46 11.86
C LYS A 43 1.00 19.66 12.77
N SER A 44 -0.17 19.96 12.20
CA SER A 44 -1.38 20.18 12.98
C SER A 44 -1.84 18.89 13.67
N MET A 45 -1.86 17.78 12.93
CA MET A 45 -2.27 16.49 13.49
C MET A 45 -1.25 15.95 14.50
N ILE A 46 0.05 16.10 14.23
CA ILE A 46 1.12 15.77 15.18
C ILE A 46 0.89 16.53 16.50
N LYS A 47 0.66 17.85 16.44
CA LYS A 47 0.40 18.66 17.62
C LYS A 47 -0.84 18.18 18.39
N ASP A 48 -1.90 17.79 17.70
CA ASP A 48 -3.10 17.26 18.36
C ASP A 48 -2.81 15.99 19.15
N TYR A 49 -2.02 15.06 18.61
CA TYR A 49 -1.68 13.79 19.26
C TYR A 49 -0.60 13.95 20.37
N GLU A 50 0.37 14.82 20.19
CA GLU A 50 1.51 14.94 21.13
C GLU A 50 1.29 15.99 22.22
N GLU A 51 0.61 17.11 21.91
CA GLU A 51 0.44 18.22 22.85
C GLU A 51 -1.01 18.39 23.34
N ASN A 52 -2.00 17.99 22.54
CA ASN A 52 -3.41 18.22 22.82
C ASN A 52 -4.22 16.91 22.77
N MET A 53 -3.67 15.83 23.32
CA MET A 53 -4.33 14.53 23.32
C MET A 53 -5.72 14.60 23.96
N ARG A 54 -6.72 14.09 23.23
CA ARG A 54 -8.11 14.01 23.65
C ARG A 54 -8.56 12.57 23.55
N GLU A 55 -9.62 12.20 24.26
CA GLU A 55 -10.09 10.81 24.34
C GLU A 55 -10.42 10.21 22.97
N GLU A 56 -11.02 10.99 22.08
CA GLU A 56 -11.35 10.55 20.72
C GLU A 56 -10.12 10.26 19.85
N LEU A 57 -8.93 10.79 20.21
CA LEU A 57 -7.69 10.52 19.47
C LEU A 57 -7.07 9.17 19.79
N LYS A 58 -7.42 8.57 20.91
CA LYS A 58 -6.94 7.27 21.33
C LYS A 58 -7.54 6.11 20.50
N ALA A 59 -8.65 6.35 19.83
CA ALA A 59 -9.27 5.39 18.94
C ALA A 59 -8.90 5.63 17.47
N PRO A 60 -8.76 4.58 16.64
CA PRO A 60 -8.61 4.73 15.20
C PRO A 60 -9.80 5.48 14.60
N ARG A 61 -9.53 6.44 13.71
CA ARG A 61 -10.55 7.31 13.12
C ARG A 61 -10.50 7.29 11.61
N GLN A 62 -11.63 7.02 10.97
CA GLN A 62 -11.77 7.22 9.53
C GLN A 62 -11.76 8.70 9.18
N TYR A 63 -11.13 9.05 8.07
CA TYR A 63 -11.13 10.41 7.53
C TYR A 63 -11.30 10.38 6.00
N GLY A 64 -11.43 11.55 5.37
CA GLY A 64 -11.67 11.59 3.93
C GLY A 64 -13.04 11.05 3.50
N LEU A 65 -14.02 10.97 4.41
CA LEU A 65 -15.33 10.38 4.21
C LEU A 65 -16.13 11.00 3.06
N SER A 66 -15.79 12.21 2.63
CA SER A 66 -16.39 12.85 1.46
C SER A 66 -15.97 12.25 0.12
N GLN A 67 -15.03 11.29 0.12
CA GLN A 67 -14.43 10.70 -1.08
C GLN A 67 -13.84 11.75 -2.06
N LYS A 68 -13.33 12.87 -1.50
CA LYS A 68 -12.67 13.97 -2.24
C LYS A 68 -11.22 14.15 -1.82
N HIS A 69 -10.58 13.09 -1.32
CA HIS A 69 -9.19 13.14 -0.87
C HIS A 69 -8.24 13.43 -2.04
N LYS A 70 -7.21 14.24 -1.80
CA LYS A 70 -6.25 14.69 -2.83
C LYS A 70 -5.51 13.56 -3.56
N HIS A 71 -5.41 12.36 -2.98
CA HIS A 71 -4.75 11.20 -3.57
C HIS A 71 -5.67 10.42 -4.53
N LEU A 72 -6.99 10.56 -4.43
CA LEU A 72 -7.94 9.84 -5.30
C LEU A 72 -7.70 10.08 -6.80
N PRO A 73 -7.44 11.32 -7.29
CA PRO A 73 -7.17 11.53 -8.71
C PRO A 73 -5.96 10.77 -9.23
N GLU A 74 -4.94 10.53 -8.40
CA GLU A 74 -3.74 9.75 -8.78
C GLU A 74 -4.08 8.26 -8.90
N ILE A 75 -4.84 7.74 -7.93
CA ILE A 75 -5.30 6.36 -7.90
C ILE A 75 -6.28 6.09 -9.06
N MET A 76 -7.19 7.02 -9.32
CA MET A 76 -8.19 6.93 -10.40
C MET A 76 -7.60 6.85 -11.80
N LYS A 77 -6.35 7.31 -12.01
CA LYS A 77 -5.64 7.14 -13.28
C LYS A 77 -5.22 5.70 -13.54
N VAL A 78 -5.06 4.90 -12.49
CA VAL A 78 -4.65 3.50 -12.56
C VAL A 78 -5.85 2.57 -12.46
N CYS A 79 -6.82 2.91 -11.60
CA CYS A 79 -8.02 2.11 -11.34
C CYS A 79 -9.12 2.97 -10.72
N LYS A 80 -10.39 2.57 -10.92
CA LYS A 80 -11.54 3.20 -10.23
C LYS A 80 -11.66 2.59 -8.85
N LEU A 81 -11.41 3.36 -7.80
CA LEU A 81 -11.34 2.88 -6.42
C LEU A 81 -12.06 3.81 -5.45
N CYS A 82 -12.76 3.23 -4.46
CA CYS A 82 -13.10 3.89 -3.21
C CYS A 82 -12.00 3.63 -2.19
N GLU A 83 -11.52 4.66 -1.50
CA GLU A 83 -10.50 4.57 -0.47
C GLU A 83 -11.06 5.03 0.87
N GLU A 84 -10.81 4.24 1.93
CA GLU A 84 -11.21 4.53 3.30
C GLU A 84 -9.97 4.61 4.20
N PRO A 85 -9.36 5.81 4.31
CA PRO A 85 -8.20 6.00 5.16
C PRO A 85 -8.61 6.09 6.63
N ILE A 86 -7.77 5.48 7.49
CA ILE A 86 -7.94 5.42 8.94
C ILE A 86 -6.66 5.92 9.59
N VAL A 87 -6.73 6.96 10.42
CA VAL A 87 -5.64 7.40 11.27
C VAL A 87 -5.75 6.77 12.64
N ALA A 88 -4.65 6.31 13.20
CA ALA A 88 -4.60 5.68 14.51
C ALA A 88 -3.48 6.28 15.39
N ASP A 89 -3.52 5.99 16.69
CA ASP A 89 -2.62 6.55 17.71
C ASP A 89 -1.25 5.86 17.69
N TYR A 90 -0.50 6.08 16.61
CA TYR A 90 0.94 5.81 16.50
C TYR A 90 1.59 6.80 15.55
N VAL A 91 2.89 7.06 15.76
CA VAL A 91 3.59 8.17 15.07
C VAL A 91 3.69 7.95 13.57
N ALA A 92 4.29 6.83 13.16
CA ALA A 92 4.66 6.55 11.78
C ALA A 92 4.39 5.10 11.40
N GLY A 93 4.25 4.86 10.12
CA GLY A 93 3.90 3.58 9.54
C GLY A 93 2.56 3.64 8.82
N MET A 94 2.41 2.79 7.82
CA MET A 94 1.22 2.74 7.00
C MET A 94 0.98 1.34 6.47
N GLN A 95 -0.27 0.94 6.45
CA GLN A 95 -0.72 -0.32 5.85
C GLN A 95 -1.90 -0.06 4.95
N VAL A 96 -1.77 -0.45 3.69
CA VAL A 96 -2.84 -0.41 2.70
C VAL A 96 -3.30 -1.83 2.43
N THR A 97 -4.60 -2.08 2.50
CA THR A 97 -5.19 -3.41 2.30
C THR A 97 -6.25 -3.35 1.21
N ILE A 98 -6.15 -4.24 0.23
CA ILE A 98 -7.16 -4.43 -0.81
C ILE A 98 -7.56 -5.90 -0.85
N GLY A 99 -8.85 -6.16 -0.75
CA GLY A 99 -9.44 -7.49 -0.89
C GLY A 99 -9.87 -7.77 -2.32
N PHE A 100 -9.60 -8.98 -2.79
CA PHE A 100 -9.99 -9.44 -4.11
C PHE A 100 -10.85 -10.69 -3.98
N HIS A 101 -11.98 -10.71 -4.66
CA HIS A 101 -12.75 -11.92 -4.92
C HIS A 101 -12.29 -12.49 -6.26
N THR A 102 -11.63 -13.63 -6.25
CA THR A 102 -10.99 -14.20 -7.44
C THR A 102 -11.99 -14.52 -8.55
N HIS A 103 -13.22 -14.83 -8.16
CA HIS A 103 -14.33 -15.08 -9.08
C HIS A 103 -14.63 -13.92 -10.06
N PHE A 104 -14.26 -12.69 -9.72
CA PHE A 104 -14.43 -11.51 -10.57
C PHE A 104 -13.13 -11.10 -11.29
N LEU A 105 -12.07 -11.84 -11.11
CA LEU A 105 -10.81 -11.64 -11.81
C LEU A 105 -10.81 -12.43 -13.13
N GLN A 106 -9.87 -12.13 -13.99
CA GLN A 106 -9.69 -12.81 -15.27
C GLN A 106 -8.27 -13.33 -15.39
N LEU A 107 -8.10 -14.45 -16.07
CA LEU A 107 -6.76 -14.94 -16.41
C LEU A 107 -6.06 -13.96 -17.35
N PRO A 108 -4.73 -13.85 -17.27
CA PRO A 108 -3.96 -13.13 -18.26
C PRO A 108 -4.34 -13.57 -19.67
N CYS A 109 -4.50 -12.60 -20.59
CA CYS A 109 -4.95 -12.84 -21.98
C CYS A 109 -6.42 -13.24 -22.16
N GLY A 110 -7.28 -13.11 -21.14
CA GLY A 110 -8.72 -13.38 -21.26
C GLY A 110 -9.07 -14.85 -21.45
N LEU A 111 -8.18 -15.76 -21.06
CA LEU A 111 -8.45 -17.20 -21.08
C LEU A 111 -9.52 -17.55 -20.01
N PRO A 112 -10.37 -18.56 -20.25
CA PRO A 112 -11.28 -19.04 -19.23
C PRO A 112 -10.52 -19.74 -18.12
N GLY A 113 -10.89 -19.47 -16.87
CA GLY A 113 -10.28 -20.05 -15.66
C GLY A 113 -10.39 -19.10 -14.47
N SER A 114 -9.92 -19.54 -13.32
CA SER A 114 -9.84 -18.76 -12.08
C SER A 114 -8.39 -18.42 -11.77
N VAL A 115 -8.18 -17.24 -11.24
CA VAL A 115 -6.89 -16.82 -10.66
C VAL A 115 -6.89 -17.28 -9.21
N ASP A 116 -5.80 -17.87 -8.75
CA ASP A 116 -5.60 -18.31 -7.37
C ASP A 116 -4.52 -17.49 -6.63
N ILE A 117 -4.23 -17.88 -5.40
CA ILE A 117 -3.25 -17.17 -4.56
C ILE A 117 -1.81 -17.34 -5.08
N ASP A 118 -1.48 -18.47 -5.69
CA ASP A 118 -0.17 -18.73 -6.27
C ASP A 118 0.07 -17.88 -7.51
N ASP A 119 -0.95 -17.66 -8.34
CA ASP A 119 -0.91 -16.72 -9.46
C ASP A 119 -0.59 -15.30 -8.99
N PHE A 120 -1.18 -14.86 -7.86
CA PHE A 120 -0.87 -13.57 -7.27
C PHE A 120 0.61 -13.49 -6.87
N HIS A 121 1.12 -14.48 -6.14
CA HIS A 121 2.54 -14.53 -5.77
C HIS A 121 3.45 -14.40 -6.99
N GLU A 122 3.18 -15.15 -8.04
CA GLU A 122 3.99 -15.13 -9.26
C GLU A 122 3.90 -13.80 -10.01
N ILE A 123 2.72 -13.18 -10.09
CA ILE A 123 2.53 -11.86 -10.71
C ILE A 123 3.36 -10.79 -9.98
N TYR A 124 3.28 -10.77 -8.64
CA TYR A 124 4.01 -9.77 -7.84
C TYR A 124 5.52 -10.03 -7.87
N LYS A 125 5.98 -11.26 -7.69
CA LYS A 125 7.39 -11.64 -7.79
C LYS A 125 7.98 -11.25 -9.15
N ARG A 126 7.25 -11.51 -10.24
CA ARG A 126 7.68 -11.13 -11.59
C ARG A 126 7.72 -9.63 -11.80
N CYS A 127 6.71 -8.90 -11.30
CA CYS A 127 6.63 -7.46 -11.46
C CYS A 127 7.74 -6.71 -10.73
N TYR A 128 8.07 -7.14 -9.52
CA TYR A 128 9.05 -6.50 -8.65
C TYR A 128 10.41 -7.21 -8.62
N LYS A 129 10.66 -8.12 -9.57
CA LYS A 129 11.93 -8.83 -9.69
C LYS A 129 13.12 -7.86 -9.78
N GLY A 130 14.07 -8.02 -8.87
CA GLY A 130 15.27 -7.20 -8.81
C GLY A 130 15.10 -5.85 -8.11
N SER A 131 13.92 -5.55 -7.56
CA SER A 131 13.72 -4.36 -6.73
C SER A 131 14.23 -4.61 -5.30
N ASN A 132 15.09 -3.71 -4.79
CA ASN A 132 15.48 -3.68 -3.39
C ASN A 132 14.51 -2.86 -2.54
N ILE A 133 13.70 -2.01 -3.17
CA ILE A 133 12.78 -1.09 -2.51
C ILE A 133 11.41 -1.72 -2.26
N VAL A 134 10.88 -2.52 -3.21
CA VAL A 134 9.62 -3.25 -3.05
C VAL A 134 9.92 -4.72 -2.84
N LYS A 135 9.50 -5.24 -1.69
CA LYS A 135 9.73 -6.63 -1.26
C LYS A 135 8.40 -7.39 -1.26
N ILE A 136 8.43 -8.65 -1.64
CA ILE A 136 7.31 -9.57 -1.48
C ILE A 136 7.65 -10.49 -0.31
N SER A 137 6.79 -10.53 0.68
CA SER A 137 7.00 -11.34 1.89
C SER A 137 5.85 -12.31 2.12
N ASP A 138 6.19 -13.43 2.72
CA ASP A 138 5.25 -14.44 3.16
C ASP A 138 4.83 -14.15 4.61
N LEU A 139 3.53 -14.11 4.88
CA LEU A 139 2.99 -13.90 6.23
C LEU A 139 3.35 -15.04 7.20
N THR A 140 3.62 -16.23 6.70
CA THR A 140 3.99 -17.39 7.51
C THR A 140 5.37 -17.25 8.19
N THR A 141 6.20 -16.32 7.72
CA THR A 141 7.55 -16.06 8.26
C THR A 141 7.58 -14.96 9.33
N ASP A 142 6.44 -14.35 9.62
CA ASP A 142 6.32 -13.31 10.63
C ASP A 142 6.25 -13.92 12.04
N GLU A 143 6.67 -13.17 13.06
CA GLU A 143 6.70 -13.59 14.46
C GLU A 143 5.34 -14.02 15.03
N THR A 144 4.25 -13.61 14.37
CA THR A 144 2.86 -13.91 14.74
C THR A 144 2.29 -15.11 14.00
N ASN A 145 3.07 -15.80 13.17
CA ASN A 145 2.61 -16.89 12.29
C ASN A 145 1.45 -16.46 11.36
N GLY A 146 1.48 -15.22 10.88
CA GLY A 146 0.47 -14.69 9.97
C GLY A 146 -0.86 -14.31 10.62
N LEU A 147 -0.96 -14.32 11.96
CA LEU A 147 -2.19 -13.93 12.66
C LEU A 147 -2.38 -12.42 12.76
N PHE A 148 -1.29 -11.68 12.84
CA PHE A 148 -1.32 -10.23 12.98
C PHE A 148 -0.25 -9.57 12.11
N LEU A 149 -0.56 -8.41 11.56
CA LEU A 149 0.40 -7.55 10.88
C LEU A 149 0.27 -6.12 11.40
N ASN A 150 1.29 -5.64 12.08
CA ASN A 150 1.29 -4.31 12.68
C ASN A 150 1.50 -3.23 11.62
N ALA A 151 0.65 -2.21 11.60
CA ALA A 151 0.71 -1.14 10.60
C ALA A 151 1.97 -0.24 10.74
N ASN A 152 2.68 -0.30 11.85
CA ASN A 152 3.93 0.41 12.11
C ASN A 152 5.20 -0.45 11.93
N LYS A 153 5.08 -1.69 11.42
CA LYS A 153 6.21 -2.64 11.27
C LYS A 153 7.37 -2.07 10.45
N ASP A 154 7.05 -1.33 9.41
CA ASP A 154 8.04 -0.73 8.51
C ASP A 154 8.25 0.78 8.76
N ALA A 155 7.88 1.28 9.95
CA ALA A 155 8.15 2.67 10.34
C ALA A 155 9.66 2.98 10.31
N GLY A 156 10.03 4.14 9.75
CA GLY A 156 11.41 4.58 9.59
C GLY A 156 12.13 3.99 8.38
N LYS A 157 11.46 3.18 7.54
CA LYS A 157 12.05 2.63 6.32
C LYS A 157 11.56 3.34 5.06
N ASP A 158 12.42 3.36 4.04
CA ASP A 158 12.10 3.85 2.70
C ASP A 158 11.71 2.71 1.73
N SER A 159 11.61 1.48 2.23
CA SER A 159 11.12 0.32 1.50
C SER A 159 9.61 0.10 1.70
N LEU A 160 9.04 -0.76 0.86
CA LEU A 160 7.64 -1.20 0.93
C LEU A 160 7.61 -2.72 0.86
N THR A 161 6.87 -3.35 1.77
CA THR A 161 6.67 -4.79 1.79
C THR A 161 5.25 -5.14 1.39
N ILE A 162 5.09 -6.02 0.42
CA ILE A 162 3.79 -6.56 -0.01
C ILE A 162 3.61 -7.94 0.62
N TYR A 163 2.46 -8.15 1.24
CA TYR A 163 2.00 -9.41 1.77
C TYR A 163 0.77 -9.88 0.99
N ILE A 164 0.71 -11.17 0.70
CA ILE A 164 -0.42 -11.80 0.04
C ILE A 164 -0.96 -12.87 0.99
N ALA A 165 -2.25 -12.79 1.31
CA ALA A 165 -2.90 -13.64 2.28
C ALA A 165 -4.31 -14.01 1.81
N GLY A 166 -4.93 -14.97 2.49
CA GLY A 166 -6.31 -15.37 2.23
C GLY A 166 -6.43 -16.80 1.73
N SER A 167 -7.36 -17.02 0.83
CA SER A 167 -7.66 -18.30 0.22
C SER A 167 -7.88 -18.11 -1.29
N ASP A 168 -8.03 -19.21 -2.03
CA ASP A 168 -8.25 -19.14 -3.48
C ASP A 168 -9.51 -18.38 -3.91
N ASP A 169 -10.50 -18.25 -3.01
CA ASP A 169 -11.72 -17.48 -3.28
C ASP A 169 -11.57 -15.99 -2.94
N ARG A 170 -10.76 -15.67 -1.93
CA ARG A 170 -10.63 -14.33 -1.36
C ARG A 170 -9.19 -14.05 -0.99
N ILE A 171 -8.56 -13.20 -1.75
CA ILE A 171 -7.17 -12.82 -1.57
C ILE A 171 -7.10 -11.42 -1.01
N LEU A 172 -6.30 -11.25 0.04
CA LEU A 172 -5.94 -9.95 0.60
C LEU A 172 -4.51 -9.63 0.15
N VAL A 173 -4.33 -8.46 -0.42
CA VAL A 173 -3.00 -7.91 -0.68
C VAL A 173 -2.78 -6.70 0.21
N LEU A 174 -1.70 -6.73 0.97
CA LEU A 174 -1.36 -5.69 1.93
C LEU A 174 -0.01 -5.08 1.55
N ALA A 175 0.08 -3.76 1.57
CA ALA A 175 1.33 -3.04 1.44
C ALA A 175 1.65 -2.34 2.76
N SER A 176 2.80 -2.68 3.36
CA SER A 176 3.31 -2.10 4.60
C SER A 176 4.53 -1.24 4.30
N PHE A 177 4.56 -0.01 4.82
CA PHE A 177 5.64 0.94 4.58
C PHE A 177 5.55 2.14 5.55
N ASP A 178 6.58 2.98 5.58
CA ASP A 178 6.53 4.25 6.33
C ASP A 178 5.81 5.34 5.52
N ASN A 179 4.83 6.03 6.15
CA ASN A 179 4.05 7.08 5.50
C ASN A 179 4.87 8.35 5.19
N LEU A 180 5.98 8.59 5.87
CA LEU A 180 6.91 9.69 5.63
C LEU A 180 8.13 9.25 4.82
N GLY A 181 8.63 8.02 5.02
CA GLY A 181 9.69 7.41 4.23
C GLY A 181 9.24 7.07 2.82
N LYS A 182 8.94 5.80 2.54
CA LYS A 182 8.43 5.36 1.21
C LYS A 182 7.17 6.11 0.76
N GLY A 183 6.37 6.58 1.72
CA GLY A 183 5.15 7.35 1.44
C GLY A 183 5.38 8.81 1.02
N ALA A 184 6.57 9.38 1.27
CA ALA A 184 6.86 10.79 1.00
C ALA A 184 8.33 11.05 0.65
N SER A 185 9.21 11.29 1.64
CA SER A 185 10.60 11.71 1.41
C SER A 185 11.44 10.64 0.72
N GLY A 186 11.32 9.38 1.14
CA GLY A 186 12.02 8.27 0.51
C GLY A 186 11.63 8.09 -0.95
N ALA A 187 10.34 8.21 -1.28
CA ALA A 187 9.90 8.18 -2.69
C ALA A 187 10.44 9.38 -3.50
N ALA A 188 10.64 10.55 -2.87
CA ALA A 188 11.24 11.70 -3.53
C ALA A 188 12.72 11.46 -3.86
N ILE A 189 13.48 10.90 -2.92
CA ILE A 189 14.89 10.53 -3.11
C ILE A 189 15.01 9.46 -4.20
N GLU A 190 14.18 8.40 -4.14
CA GLU A 190 14.11 7.38 -5.20
C GLU A 190 13.90 7.98 -6.59
N CYS A 191 12.91 8.87 -6.74
CA CYS A 191 12.67 9.55 -8.00
C CYS A 191 13.88 10.40 -8.46
N MET A 192 14.52 11.10 -7.54
CA MET A 192 15.71 11.91 -7.81
C MET A 192 16.87 11.02 -8.26
N ASN A 193 17.11 9.91 -7.58
CA ASN A 193 18.16 8.95 -7.95
C ASN A 193 17.98 8.44 -9.38
N ILE A 194 16.76 8.02 -9.74
CA ILE A 194 16.42 7.55 -11.08
C ILE A 194 16.65 8.65 -12.13
N MET A 195 16.24 9.88 -11.84
CA MET A 195 16.42 11.02 -12.76
C MET A 195 17.89 11.37 -12.99
N LEU A 196 18.74 11.17 -11.98
CA LEU A 196 20.17 11.46 -12.04
C LEU A 196 21.00 10.26 -12.53
N GLY A 197 20.36 9.11 -12.80
CA GLY A 197 21.04 7.89 -13.26
C GLY A 197 21.75 7.09 -12.17
N PHE A 198 21.44 7.35 -10.90
CA PHE A 198 21.91 6.54 -9.76
C PHE A 198 21.02 5.31 -9.57
N PRO A 199 21.51 4.26 -8.86
CA PRO A 199 20.64 3.20 -8.37
C PRO A 199 19.49 3.79 -7.55
N ALA A 200 18.28 3.28 -7.75
CA ALA A 200 17.06 3.86 -7.17
C ALA A 200 17.11 3.92 -5.63
N GLU A 201 17.80 2.94 -5.01
CA GLU A 201 17.94 2.78 -3.58
C GLU A 201 19.09 3.58 -2.93
N THR A 202 19.84 4.37 -3.67
CA THR A 202 20.97 5.15 -3.14
C THR A 202 20.52 6.06 -2.00
N ASP A 203 21.19 5.98 -0.85
CA ASP A 203 20.91 6.73 0.38
C ASP A 203 19.50 6.54 0.96
N LEU A 204 18.83 5.41 0.64
CA LEU A 204 17.56 5.01 1.25
C LEU A 204 17.78 4.00 2.39
N VAL A 205 16.94 4.08 3.42
CA VAL A 205 16.86 3.12 4.54
C VAL A 205 15.91 1.98 4.13
N LEU A 206 16.42 0.77 3.83
CA LEU A 206 15.63 -0.35 3.33
C LEU A 206 15.27 -1.40 4.40
#